data_78b9962d0bb2b7c442825c5e996e2538
#
_entry.id   78b9962d0bb2b7c442825c5e996e2538
#
_cell.length_a   1.000
_cell.length_b   1.000
_cell.length_c   1.000
_cell.angle_alpha   90.00
_cell.angle_beta   90.00
_cell.angle_gamma   90.00
#
_symmetry.space_group_name_H-M   'P 1'
#
loop_
_entity.id
_entity.type
_entity.pdbx_description
1 polymer ?
#
loop_
_entity_poly.entity_id
_entity_poly.type
_entity_poly.pdbx_seq_one_letter_code
_entity_poly.pdbx_strand_id
1 'polypeptide(L)'
;MENEKKITTSNAEMVTISRAEYDELKLQNQWLLEQLGLAKKREFGSSSERIQEELMDQLGLTVNEAEAYAYGTKSATPEQIAVKAHERKRKSGSVTDIVPEGTPTEVIEHRLSDKERLCTSCGIMMEEIGKEIHRSLQMEPAKFWIREDVYYTYACKQCEETTGEANILKTPKEPALYPGSFASAEAVAHIMTQKFVMYSPLYRLEQEFTREGLKLSRQTMANWMLNTSDAWLRPIYDVLHRELCKEPVLHGDETTLQVLKESGKAATSKSYMWLYRTSGCAEEPIVLYEYQPSRKAAHAEEFLKGFSGWLHADGYQGYHKLPENIRVVGCWAHARRKFDEALQTIPKEDRKGSLAATGECYCTRLFQLEEVLAELTPEERYTKRLELGKPVLDALLAWANETMPKTAPKSTLGKALHYLLEQWPYLVRYLEDGRLELSNNRAERSIKPFVMGRKNWLFANTPAGAQSSAVIYSLIETAKENHLDPYRYLLWVLRSAPALSQTDESWAEKLLPAKAPQECYIPQK
;
A
#
# COMPACT_ATOMS: atom_id res chain seq x y z
N MET A 1 -17.03 59.32 36.46
CA MET A 1 -15.64 59.66 36.03
C MET A 1 -15.32 58.77 34.82
N GLU A 2 -15.57 59.39 33.65
CA GLU A 2 -15.36 58.79 32.33
C GLU A 2 -13.86 58.83 32.00
N ASN A 3 -13.30 57.73 31.61
CA ASN A 3 -11.95 57.63 31.06
C ASN A 3 -12.03 57.66 29.55
N GLU A 4 -11.91 58.84 28.97
CA GLU A 4 -11.68 59.04 27.54
C GLU A 4 -10.28 58.49 27.17
N LYS A 5 -10.24 57.42 26.39
CA LYS A 5 -9.01 57.00 25.69
C LYS A 5 -8.79 57.93 24.50
N LYS A 6 -7.84 58.84 24.64
CA LYS A 6 -7.29 59.60 23.51
C LYS A 6 -6.63 58.66 22.52
N ILE A 7 -7.23 58.52 21.34
CA ILE A 7 -6.58 57.95 20.15
C ILE A 7 -5.69 59.05 19.58
N THR A 8 -4.38 58.92 19.77
CA THR A 8 -3.41 59.76 19.09
C THR A 8 -3.29 59.28 17.63
N THR A 9 -3.84 60.05 16.71
CA THR A 9 -3.58 59.94 15.27
C THR A 9 -2.15 60.34 15.00
N SER A 10 -1.27 59.37 14.67
CA SER A 10 0.07 59.65 14.16
C SER A 10 -0.05 60.33 12.80
N ASN A 11 0.72 61.40 12.56
CA ASN A 11 0.91 62.02 11.25
C ASN A 11 1.43 60.93 10.31
N ALA A 12 0.58 60.50 9.35
CA ALA A 12 1.01 59.60 8.28
C ALA A 12 1.82 60.46 7.29
N GLU A 13 3.14 60.33 7.33
CA GLU A 13 3.99 60.79 6.25
C GLU A 13 3.64 60.00 4.98
N MET A 14 3.19 60.69 3.94
CA MET A 14 2.93 60.08 2.65
C MET A 14 4.25 59.81 1.94
N VAL A 15 4.56 58.51 1.75
CA VAL A 15 5.70 58.06 0.96
C VAL A 15 5.22 57.73 -0.43
N THR A 16 5.79 58.35 -1.46
CA THR A 16 5.52 58.03 -2.85
C THR A 16 6.51 56.94 -3.32
N ILE A 17 6.03 55.78 -3.68
CA ILE A 17 6.83 54.68 -4.24
C ILE A 17 6.35 54.38 -5.67
N SER A 18 7.23 53.78 -6.47
CA SER A 18 6.83 53.34 -7.80
C SER A 18 5.83 52.17 -7.73
N ARG A 19 5.07 52.00 -8.79
CA ARG A 19 4.12 50.87 -8.88
C ARG A 19 4.83 49.52 -8.74
N ALA A 20 6.03 49.39 -9.29
CA ALA A 20 6.85 48.18 -9.19
C ALA A 20 7.29 47.92 -7.75
N GLU A 21 7.75 48.91 -7.03
CA GLU A 21 8.13 48.79 -5.59
C GLU A 21 6.91 48.47 -4.72
N TYR A 22 5.72 49.02 -5.01
CA TYR A 22 4.48 48.69 -4.30
C TYR A 22 4.11 47.22 -4.51
N ASP A 23 4.17 46.74 -5.76
CA ASP A 23 3.81 45.36 -6.10
C ASP A 23 4.82 44.37 -5.49
N GLU A 24 6.12 44.72 -5.44
CA GLU A 24 7.15 43.94 -4.75
C GLU A 24 6.94 43.87 -3.22
N LEU A 25 6.67 45.01 -2.57
CA LEU A 25 6.35 45.06 -1.15
C LEU A 25 5.09 44.25 -0.81
N LYS A 26 4.10 44.29 -1.66
CA LYS A 26 2.87 43.51 -1.52
C LYS A 26 3.14 42.01 -1.59
N LEU A 27 3.97 41.56 -2.53
CA LEU A 27 4.39 40.17 -2.65
C LEU A 27 5.21 39.71 -1.45
N GLN A 28 6.14 40.54 -0.96
CA GLN A 28 6.94 40.27 0.25
C GLN A 28 6.06 40.15 1.49
N ASN A 29 5.07 41.03 1.66
CA ASN A 29 4.14 41.00 2.78
C ASN A 29 3.28 39.73 2.74
N GLN A 30 2.78 39.35 1.58
CA GLN A 30 2.02 38.13 1.39
C GLN A 30 2.84 36.89 1.74
N TRP A 31 4.10 36.84 1.31
CA TRP A 31 5.03 35.75 1.67
C TRP A 31 5.30 35.70 3.18
N LEU A 32 5.51 36.85 3.85
CA LEU A 32 5.72 36.90 5.30
C LEU A 32 4.50 36.40 6.08
N LEU A 33 3.30 36.78 5.67
CA LEU A 33 2.04 36.29 6.27
C LEU A 33 1.89 34.77 6.11
N GLU A 34 2.27 34.25 4.97
CA GLU A 34 2.31 32.81 4.71
C GLU A 34 3.30 32.08 5.63
N GLN A 35 4.52 32.61 5.78
CA GLN A 35 5.52 32.04 6.69
C GLN A 35 5.07 32.09 8.16
N LEU A 36 4.41 33.16 8.58
CA LEU A 36 3.81 33.26 9.93
C LEU A 36 2.69 32.23 10.13
N GLY A 37 1.84 32.02 9.12
CA GLY A 37 0.80 31.00 9.14
C GLY A 37 1.37 29.58 9.27
N LEU A 38 2.42 29.27 8.50
CA LEU A 38 3.15 28.01 8.57
C LEU A 38 3.88 27.80 9.91
N ALA A 39 4.50 28.87 10.46
CA ALA A 39 5.16 28.81 11.77
C ALA A 39 4.14 28.54 12.89
N LYS A 40 2.99 29.22 12.90
CA LYS A 40 1.89 28.96 13.84
C LYS A 40 1.36 27.53 13.74
N LYS A 41 1.23 26.98 12.52
CA LYS A 41 0.81 25.59 12.31
C LYS A 41 1.85 24.57 12.87
N ARG A 42 3.15 24.89 12.82
CA ARG A 42 4.24 24.08 13.40
C ARG A 42 4.24 24.12 14.94
N GLU A 43 3.91 25.27 15.54
CA GLU A 43 3.91 25.45 17.01
C GLU A 43 2.61 24.95 17.67
N PHE A 44 1.46 25.12 17.03
CA PHE A 44 0.15 24.88 17.63
C PHE A 44 -0.68 23.79 16.94
N GLY A 45 -0.16 23.14 15.88
CA GLY A 45 -0.77 21.96 15.29
C GLY A 45 -0.66 20.79 16.25
N SER A 46 -1.74 20.01 16.40
CA SER A 46 -1.81 18.87 17.33
C SER A 46 -0.56 18.00 17.25
N SER A 47 0.20 17.96 18.37
CA SER A 47 1.41 17.16 18.50
C SER A 47 1.04 15.68 18.66
N SER A 48 0.79 15.00 17.56
CA SER A 48 0.97 13.57 17.52
C SER A 48 2.40 13.30 17.05
N GLU A 49 3.19 12.70 17.92
CA GLU A 49 4.57 12.23 17.76
C GLU A 49 5.35 12.83 16.60
N ARG A 50 6.47 13.51 16.89
CA ARG A 50 7.38 14.10 15.90
C ARG A 50 7.90 13.04 14.93
N ILE A 51 7.14 12.82 13.91
CA ILE A 51 7.55 12.08 12.72
C ILE A 51 8.40 13.06 11.89
N GLN A 52 9.62 12.67 11.52
CA GLN A 52 10.53 13.50 10.71
C GLN A 52 9.80 14.03 9.46
N GLU A 53 10.04 15.30 9.08
CA GLU A 53 9.31 16.01 7.99
C GLU A 53 9.16 15.21 6.69
N GLU A 54 10.16 14.42 6.29
CA GLU A 54 10.09 13.53 5.10
C GLU A 54 9.14 12.34 5.25
N LEU A 55 8.91 11.87 6.48
CA LEU A 55 7.94 10.82 6.77
C LEU A 55 6.52 11.39 6.83
N MET A 56 6.38 12.66 7.21
CA MET A 56 5.11 13.40 7.19
C MET A 56 4.63 13.66 5.77
N ASP A 57 5.53 13.97 4.82
CA ASP A 57 5.17 14.10 3.41
C ASP A 57 4.68 12.77 2.83
N GLN A 58 5.37 11.68 3.11
CA GLN A 58 4.93 10.34 2.68
C GLN A 58 3.67 9.85 3.40
N LEU A 59 3.44 10.29 4.64
CA LEU A 59 2.25 9.95 5.42
C LEU A 59 1.06 10.85 5.11
N GLY A 60 1.30 12.12 4.81
CA GLY A 60 0.28 13.05 4.32
C GLY A 60 -0.39 12.51 3.04
N LEU A 61 0.40 11.88 2.16
CA LEU A 61 -0.09 11.17 0.98
C LEU A 61 -1.13 10.09 1.30
N THR A 62 -0.91 9.35 2.39
CA THR A 62 -1.75 8.18 2.74
C THR A 62 -2.99 8.53 3.57
N VAL A 63 -2.98 9.64 4.29
CA VAL A 63 -4.12 10.11 5.09
C VAL A 63 -5.07 10.93 4.22
N ASN A 64 -4.54 11.75 3.30
CA ASN A 64 -5.35 12.56 2.39
C ASN A 64 -6.19 11.74 1.39
N GLU A 65 -5.77 10.52 1.00
CA GLU A 65 -6.63 9.67 0.16
C GLU A 65 -7.89 9.20 0.90
N ALA A 66 -7.77 8.82 2.16
CA ALA A 66 -8.94 8.45 2.97
C ALA A 66 -9.85 9.66 3.24
N GLU A 67 -9.26 10.85 3.43
CA GLU A 67 -10.02 12.11 3.58
C GLU A 67 -10.59 12.60 2.25
N ALA A 68 -9.89 12.48 1.12
CA ALA A 68 -10.42 12.82 -0.20
C ALA A 68 -11.61 11.93 -0.59
N TYR A 69 -11.61 10.64 -0.21
CA TYR A 69 -12.77 9.76 -0.35
C TYR A 69 -13.91 10.18 0.58
N ALA A 70 -13.62 10.67 1.79
CA ALA A 70 -14.63 11.17 2.73
C ALA A 70 -15.16 12.57 2.34
N TYR A 71 -14.35 13.42 1.71
CA TYR A 71 -14.75 14.76 1.26
C TYR A 71 -15.43 14.75 -0.11
N GLY A 72 -15.14 13.79 -1.00
CA GLY A 72 -15.83 13.64 -2.29
C GLY A 72 -17.33 13.37 -2.17
N THR A 73 -17.80 12.94 -1.00
CA THR A 73 -19.23 12.72 -0.71
C THR A 73 -19.92 13.93 -0.05
N LYS A 74 -19.24 15.07 0.16
CA LYS A 74 -19.78 16.23 0.91
C LYS A 74 -19.67 17.59 0.23
N SER A 75 -19.50 17.66 -1.07
CA SER A 75 -19.53 18.94 -1.78
C SER A 75 -20.80 19.07 -2.64
N ALA A 76 -21.95 19.02 -2.00
CA ALA A 76 -23.15 19.63 -2.54
C ALA A 76 -23.48 20.84 -1.66
N THR A 77 -23.55 22.02 -2.28
CA THR A 77 -24.05 23.27 -1.69
C THR A 77 -25.36 23.03 -0.95
N PRO A 78 -25.58 23.57 0.24
CA PRO A 78 -26.83 23.38 0.95
C PRO A 78 -27.91 24.28 0.35
N GLU A 79 -28.69 23.75 -0.59
CA GLU A 79 -30.06 24.16 -0.70
C GLU A 79 -30.82 23.58 0.49
N GLN A 80 -31.51 24.45 1.24
CA GLN A 80 -32.33 24.03 2.36
C GLN A 80 -33.50 23.19 1.85
N ILE A 81 -33.31 21.87 1.82
CA ILE A 81 -34.40 20.91 1.67
C ILE A 81 -34.83 20.52 3.07
N ALA A 82 -36.06 20.86 3.45
CA ALA A 82 -36.68 20.37 4.67
C ALA A 82 -36.78 18.85 4.62
N VAL A 83 -35.86 18.17 5.30
CA VAL A 83 -35.85 16.73 5.42
C VAL A 83 -36.87 16.33 6.47
N LYS A 84 -37.96 15.67 6.06
CA LYS A 84 -38.82 14.91 6.98
C LYS A 84 -37.97 13.96 7.78
N ALA A 85 -38.16 13.96 9.11
CA ALA A 85 -37.46 13.04 10.01
C ALA A 85 -37.65 11.60 9.55
N HIS A 86 -36.59 11.01 8.98
CA HIS A 86 -36.51 9.57 8.75
C HIS A 86 -36.01 8.92 10.03
N GLU A 87 -36.87 8.15 10.68
CA GLU A 87 -36.42 7.19 11.67
C GLU A 87 -35.42 6.23 11.03
N ARG A 88 -34.14 6.37 11.39
CA ARG A 88 -33.13 5.36 11.07
C ARG A 88 -33.47 4.06 11.81
N LYS A 89 -34.15 3.13 11.15
CA LYS A 89 -34.13 1.73 11.57
C LYS A 89 -32.65 1.30 11.55
N ARG A 90 -32.06 1.11 12.72
CA ARG A 90 -30.79 0.37 12.86
C ARG A 90 -31.02 -1.00 12.23
N LYS A 91 -30.45 -1.24 11.05
CA LYS A 91 -30.19 -2.61 10.60
C LYS A 91 -29.13 -3.16 11.57
N SER A 92 -29.56 -3.94 12.56
CA SER A 92 -28.66 -4.86 13.24
C SER A 92 -28.24 -5.86 12.17
N GLY A 93 -26.97 -5.84 11.72
CA GLY A 93 -26.45 -6.87 10.84
C GLY A 93 -26.69 -8.23 11.51
N SER A 94 -27.32 -9.14 10.80
CA SER A 94 -27.47 -10.53 11.29
C SER A 94 -26.08 -11.15 11.45
N VAL A 95 -25.90 -12.04 12.42
CA VAL A 95 -24.66 -12.83 12.55
C VAL A 95 -24.35 -13.56 11.24
N THR A 96 -25.38 -13.94 10.48
CA THR A 96 -25.27 -14.53 9.13
C THR A 96 -24.66 -13.61 8.08
N ASP A 97 -24.68 -12.29 8.29
CA ASP A 97 -24.04 -11.33 7.37
C ASP A 97 -22.53 -11.20 7.62
N ILE A 98 -22.06 -11.68 8.79
CA ILE A 98 -20.66 -11.55 9.24
C ILE A 98 -19.92 -12.89 9.13
N VAL A 99 -20.61 -13.99 9.41
CA VAL A 99 -20.04 -15.35 9.47
C VAL A 99 -20.31 -16.07 8.16
N PRO A 100 -19.28 -16.60 7.47
CA PRO A 100 -19.45 -17.35 6.21
C PRO A 100 -20.38 -18.55 6.38
N GLU A 101 -21.13 -18.85 5.31
CA GLU A 101 -21.96 -20.05 5.25
C GLU A 101 -21.09 -21.31 5.35
N GLY A 102 -21.50 -22.27 6.17
CA GLY A 102 -20.71 -23.49 6.43
C GLY A 102 -19.69 -23.39 7.57
N THR A 103 -19.61 -22.27 8.30
CA THR A 103 -18.78 -22.18 9.50
C THR A 103 -19.21 -23.22 10.54
N PRO A 104 -18.29 -24.05 11.08
CA PRO A 104 -18.60 -25.03 12.11
C PRO A 104 -19.34 -24.40 13.29
N THR A 105 -20.42 -25.02 13.72
CA THR A 105 -21.24 -24.52 14.82
C THR A 105 -21.31 -25.58 15.91
N GLU A 106 -20.86 -25.24 17.10
CA GLU A 106 -21.06 -26.04 18.31
C GLU A 106 -22.37 -25.61 18.98
N VAL A 107 -23.25 -26.57 19.28
CA VAL A 107 -24.54 -26.31 19.92
C VAL A 107 -24.48 -26.82 21.36
N ILE A 108 -24.58 -25.92 22.32
CA ILE A 108 -24.69 -26.26 23.75
C ILE A 108 -26.14 -26.00 24.16
N GLU A 109 -26.85 -27.06 24.56
CA GLU A 109 -28.23 -26.98 25.03
C GLU A 109 -28.26 -26.79 26.55
N HIS A 110 -28.86 -25.71 27.03
CA HIS A 110 -29.11 -25.44 28.44
C HIS A 110 -30.56 -25.81 28.73
N ARG A 111 -30.76 -26.93 29.41
CA ARG A 111 -32.09 -27.41 29.81
C ARG A 111 -32.22 -27.40 31.33
N LEU A 112 -33.39 -27.00 31.79
CA LEU A 112 -33.73 -27.15 33.20
C LEU A 112 -33.85 -28.66 33.55
N SER A 113 -33.41 -29.06 34.72
CA SER A 113 -33.62 -30.40 35.25
C SER A 113 -35.12 -30.65 35.48
N ASP A 114 -35.54 -31.92 35.57
CA ASP A 114 -36.93 -32.27 35.81
C ASP A 114 -37.50 -31.66 37.10
N LYS A 115 -36.65 -31.47 38.13
CA LYS A 115 -37.04 -30.81 39.39
C LYS A 115 -37.31 -29.31 39.20
N GLU A 116 -36.54 -28.64 38.36
CA GLU A 116 -36.67 -27.19 38.08
C GLU A 116 -37.83 -26.90 37.13
N ARG A 117 -38.30 -27.92 36.39
CA ARG A 117 -39.45 -27.82 35.49
C ARG A 117 -40.79 -28.01 36.16
N LEU A 118 -40.83 -28.27 37.43
CA LEU A 118 -42.10 -28.36 38.18
C LEU A 118 -42.68 -26.96 38.38
N CYS A 119 -43.93 -26.79 38.07
CA CYS A 119 -44.66 -25.54 38.31
C CYS A 119 -44.74 -25.27 39.79
N THR A 120 -44.24 -24.13 40.26
CA THR A 120 -44.22 -23.74 41.68
C THR A 120 -45.62 -23.52 42.24
N SER A 121 -46.64 -23.30 41.39
CA SER A 121 -48.03 -23.06 41.81
C SER A 121 -48.89 -24.33 41.86
N CYS A 122 -48.70 -25.32 40.98
CA CYS A 122 -49.56 -26.51 40.87
C CYS A 122 -48.79 -27.84 40.91
N GLY A 123 -47.44 -27.84 40.91
CA GLY A 123 -46.61 -29.04 40.98
C GLY A 123 -46.56 -29.88 39.69
N ILE A 124 -47.20 -29.45 38.61
CA ILE A 124 -47.22 -30.18 37.34
C ILE A 124 -45.94 -29.82 36.52
N MET A 125 -45.40 -30.80 35.77
CA MET A 125 -44.27 -30.62 34.87
C MET A 125 -44.64 -29.59 33.78
N MET A 126 -43.84 -28.53 33.63
CA MET A 126 -44.02 -27.52 32.58
C MET A 126 -43.51 -28.04 31.25
N GLU A 127 -44.23 -27.74 30.19
CA GLU A 127 -43.84 -28.06 28.81
C GLU A 127 -42.92 -26.98 28.21
N GLU A 128 -42.05 -27.38 27.28
CA GLU A 128 -41.18 -26.47 26.53
C GLU A 128 -42.03 -25.70 25.48
N ILE A 129 -42.15 -24.39 25.67
CA ILE A 129 -42.96 -23.52 24.77
C ILE A 129 -42.14 -22.69 23.81
N GLY A 130 -40.78 -22.72 23.90
CA GLY A 130 -39.89 -21.97 23.04
C GLY A 130 -38.43 -22.10 23.43
N LYS A 131 -37.56 -21.59 22.58
CA LYS A 131 -36.12 -21.53 22.80
C LYS A 131 -35.57 -20.19 22.34
N GLU A 132 -34.62 -19.65 23.06
CA GLU A 132 -33.84 -18.49 22.65
C GLU A 132 -32.43 -18.94 22.27
N ILE A 133 -31.90 -18.40 21.15
CA ILE A 133 -30.58 -18.78 20.64
C ILE A 133 -29.67 -17.57 20.73
N HIS A 134 -28.68 -17.65 21.62
CA HIS A 134 -27.57 -16.71 21.69
C HIS A 134 -26.39 -17.26 20.91
N ARG A 135 -25.84 -16.46 20.01
CA ARG A 135 -24.66 -16.83 19.22
C ARG A 135 -23.46 -16.02 19.67
N SER A 136 -22.34 -16.69 19.91
CA SER A 136 -21.06 -16.09 20.23
C SER A 136 -19.99 -16.64 19.31
N LEU A 137 -19.08 -15.78 18.82
CA LEU A 137 -17.91 -16.21 18.06
C LEU A 137 -16.89 -16.81 19.03
N GLN A 138 -16.51 -18.06 18.80
CA GLN A 138 -15.44 -18.73 19.55
C GLN A 138 -14.16 -18.75 18.69
N MET A 139 -13.00 -18.58 19.31
CA MET A 139 -11.69 -18.62 18.68
C MET A 139 -10.72 -19.38 19.57
N GLU A 140 -9.96 -20.30 18.98
CA GLU A 140 -8.82 -20.92 19.64
C GLU A 140 -7.52 -20.28 19.10
N PRO A 141 -6.52 -19.97 19.97
CA PRO A 141 -5.19 -19.57 19.54
C PRO A 141 -4.53 -20.62 18.64
N ALA A 142 -3.52 -20.21 17.87
CA ALA A 142 -2.76 -21.13 17.03
C ALA A 142 -2.15 -22.26 17.84
N LYS A 143 -2.28 -23.50 17.36
CA LYS A 143 -1.71 -24.71 17.98
C LYS A 143 -0.45 -25.14 17.21
N PHE A 144 0.55 -25.62 17.94
CA PHE A 144 1.78 -26.18 17.39
C PHE A 144 1.87 -27.66 17.69
N TRP A 145 2.38 -28.42 16.73
CA TRP A 145 2.69 -29.84 16.92
C TRP A 145 3.90 -30.24 16.09
N ILE A 146 4.56 -31.31 16.47
CA ILE A 146 5.62 -31.93 15.68
C ILE A 146 5.03 -33.07 14.85
N ARG A 147 5.30 -33.07 13.54
CA ARG A 147 5.05 -34.20 12.67
C ARG A 147 6.35 -34.99 12.53
N GLU A 148 6.30 -36.28 12.84
CA GLU A 148 7.41 -37.21 12.67
C GLU A 148 7.15 -38.12 11.48
N ASP A 149 7.94 -37.97 10.41
CA ASP A 149 7.87 -38.83 9.23
C ASP A 149 8.94 -39.93 9.34
N VAL A 150 8.52 -41.18 9.49
CA VAL A 150 9.40 -42.33 9.72
C VAL A 150 9.64 -43.07 8.41
N TYR A 151 10.87 -43.06 7.94
CA TYR A 151 11.29 -43.72 6.70
C TYR A 151 12.09 -44.98 7.00
N TYR A 152 11.56 -46.14 6.60
CA TYR A 152 12.19 -47.43 6.84
C TYR A 152 13.26 -47.77 5.79
N THR A 153 14.29 -48.46 6.24
CA THR A 153 15.35 -49.02 5.38
C THR A 153 15.29 -50.55 5.47
N TYR A 154 15.29 -51.21 4.34
CA TYR A 154 15.19 -52.65 4.21
C TYR A 154 16.50 -53.21 3.65
N ALA A 155 16.97 -54.34 4.19
CA ALA A 155 18.13 -55.07 3.69
C ALA A 155 17.77 -56.50 3.35
N CYS A 156 18.30 -57.04 2.24
CA CYS A 156 18.12 -58.42 1.86
C CYS A 156 19.21 -59.28 2.52
N LYS A 157 18.87 -60.02 3.57
CA LYS A 157 19.79 -60.90 4.29
C LYS A 157 20.32 -62.05 3.40
N GLN A 158 19.50 -62.59 2.49
CA GLN A 158 19.90 -63.68 1.60
C GLN A 158 20.97 -63.23 0.58
N CYS A 159 20.90 -62.00 0.08
CA CYS A 159 21.96 -61.45 -0.77
C CYS A 159 23.26 -61.27 0.02
N GLU A 160 23.17 -60.78 1.26
CA GLU A 160 24.33 -60.62 2.16
C GLU A 160 25.03 -61.93 2.43
N GLU A 161 24.28 -63.04 2.70
CA GLU A 161 24.81 -64.38 2.93
C GLU A 161 25.41 -65.03 1.68
N THR A 162 24.85 -64.76 0.47
CA THR A 162 25.29 -65.44 -0.77
C THR A 162 26.36 -64.68 -1.54
N THR A 163 26.36 -63.35 -1.51
CA THR A 163 27.28 -62.52 -2.29
C THR A 163 28.24 -61.69 -1.43
N GLY A 164 28.03 -61.65 -0.10
CA GLY A 164 28.77 -60.79 0.81
C GLY A 164 28.38 -59.32 0.77
N GLU A 165 27.38 -58.94 -0.08
CA GLU A 165 26.87 -57.57 -0.21
C GLU A 165 25.37 -57.53 0.06
N ALA A 166 24.95 -56.71 1.02
CA ALA A 166 23.55 -56.49 1.31
C ALA A 166 22.87 -55.59 0.26
N ASN A 167 21.80 -56.07 -0.36
CA ASN A 167 20.94 -55.21 -1.18
C ASN A 167 20.04 -54.37 -0.25
N ILE A 168 20.22 -53.03 -0.28
CA ILE A 168 19.53 -52.09 0.61
C ILE A 168 18.54 -51.27 -0.16
N LEU A 169 17.26 -51.27 0.26
CA LEU A 169 16.21 -50.42 -0.21
C LEU A 169 15.81 -49.42 0.87
N LYS A 170 15.73 -48.15 0.49
CA LYS A 170 15.25 -47.04 1.36
C LYS A 170 13.93 -46.53 0.84
N THR A 171 13.01 -46.24 1.75
CA THR A 171 11.76 -45.53 1.39
C THR A 171 12.13 -44.15 0.81
N PRO A 172 11.57 -43.76 -0.36
CA PRO A 172 11.78 -42.43 -0.94
C PRO A 172 11.38 -41.34 0.03
N LYS A 173 12.19 -40.29 0.14
CA LYS A 173 11.89 -39.11 0.95
C LYS A 173 11.44 -38.01 0.07
N GLU A 174 10.40 -37.27 0.53
CA GLU A 174 10.03 -36.02 -0.10
C GLU A 174 11.13 -34.96 0.09
N PRO A 175 11.35 -34.08 -0.91
CA PRO A 175 12.34 -33.01 -0.79
C PRO A 175 11.99 -32.07 0.36
N ALA A 176 12.95 -31.81 1.24
CA ALA A 176 12.76 -30.89 2.35
C ALA A 176 12.72 -29.44 1.87
N LEU A 177 11.82 -28.64 2.43
CA LEU A 177 11.77 -27.19 2.18
C LEU A 177 13.11 -26.51 2.48
N TYR A 178 13.73 -26.88 3.61
CA TYR A 178 15.05 -26.42 4.03
C TYR A 178 15.83 -27.59 4.60
N PRO A 179 16.83 -28.11 3.87
CA PRO A 179 17.59 -29.27 4.29
C PRO A 179 18.26 -29.09 5.65
N GLY A 180 18.17 -30.12 6.51
CA GLY A 180 18.75 -30.10 7.86
C GLY A 180 17.99 -29.23 8.89
N SER A 181 16.81 -28.75 8.55
CA SER A 181 15.93 -27.96 9.43
C SER A 181 14.61 -28.68 9.67
N PHE A 182 13.95 -28.37 10.79
CA PHE A 182 12.57 -28.78 11.06
C PHE A 182 11.54 -27.76 10.54
N ALA A 183 11.96 -26.80 9.70
CA ALA A 183 11.08 -25.84 9.06
C ALA A 183 10.10 -26.55 8.13
N SER A 184 8.81 -26.40 8.39
CA SER A 184 7.74 -26.82 7.48
C SER A 184 7.26 -25.67 6.60
N ALA A 185 6.60 -25.98 5.49
CA ALA A 185 5.98 -24.99 4.63
C ALA A 185 4.94 -24.15 5.40
N GLU A 186 4.19 -24.80 6.28
CA GLU A 186 3.18 -24.18 7.15
C GLU A 186 3.78 -23.16 8.11
N ALA A 187 4.85 -23.55 8.82
CA ALA A 187 5.51 -22.67 9.77
C ALA A 187 6.14 -21.46 9.08
N VAL A 188 6.82 -21.66 7.96
CA VAL A 188 7.46 -20.57 7.20
C VAL A 188 6.42 -19.64 6.58
N ALA A 189 5.37 -20.17 5.93
CA ALA A 189 4.28 -19.37 5.37
C ALA A 189 3.57 -18.55 6.47
N HIS A 190 3.33 -19.15 7.65
CA HIS A 190 2.76 -18.44 8.80
C HIS A 190 3.65 -17.29 9.26
N ILE A 191 4.94 -17.53 9.49
CA ILE A 191 5.89 -16.50 9.93
C ILE A 191 5.99 -15.36 8.89
N MET A 192 6.04 -15.69 7.59
CA MET A 192 6.04 -14.69 6.52
C MET A 192 4.76 -13.86 6.54
N THR A 193 3.59 -14.49 6.66
CA THR A 193 2.30 -13.80 6.72
C THR A 193 2.20 -12.90 7.94
N GLN A 194 2.58 -13.38 9.12
CA GLN A 194 2.59 -12.57 10.34
C GLN A 194 3.50 -11.34 10.19
N LYS A 195 4.70 -11.52 9.61
CA LYS A 195 5.65 -10.42 9.47
C LYS A 195 5.25 -9.42 8.38
N PHE A 196 4.83 -9.86 7.20
CA PHE A 196 4.69 -9.02 6.01
C PHE A 196 3.24 -8.59 5.72
N VAL A 197 2.23 -9.34 6.20
CA VAL A 197 0.82 -8.99 6.06
C VAL A 197 0.27 -8.37 7.34
N MET A 198 0.57 -8.97 8.50
CA MET A 198 0.12 -8.49 9.82
C MET A 198 1.11 -7.50 10.47
N TYR A 199 2.24 -7.24 9.79
CA TYR A 199 3.31 -6.32 10.22
C TYR A 199 3.92 -6.63 11.59
N SER A 200 3.84 -7.88 12.05
CA SER A 200 4.38 -8.28 13.35
C SER A 200 5.91 -8.44 13.28
N PRO A 201 6.71 -7.70 14.06
CA PRO A 201 8.14 -7.92 14.13
C PRO A 201 8.47 -9.32 14.66
N LEU A 202 9.54 -9.94 14.17
CA LEU A 202 9.97 -11.28 14.62
C LEU A 202 10.17 -11.37 16.14
N TYR A 203 10.55 -10.27 16.79
CA TYR A 203 10.66 -10.22 18.25
C TYR A 203 9.31 -10.48 18.95
N ARG A 204 8.20 -9.95 18.41
CA ARG A 204 6.86 -10.20 18.98
C ARG A 204 6.44 -11.64 18.76
N LEU A 205 6.75 -12.22 17.59
CA LEU A 205 6.50 -13.64 17.30
C LEU A 205 7.32 -14.57 18.21
N GLU A 206 8.59 -14.25 18.45
CA GLU A 206 9.45 -14.99 19.40
C GLU A 206 8.83 -14.99 20.82
N GLN A 207 8.31 -13.84 21.26
CA GLN A 207 7.63 -13.74 22.56
C GLN A 207 6.29 -14.50 22.60
N GLU A 208 5.52 -14.46 21.51
CA GLU A 208 4.28 -15.21 21.37
C GLU A 208 4.53 -16.71 21.46
N PHE A 209 5.45 -17.22 20.66
CA PHE A 209 5.85 -18.64 20.67
C PHE A 209 6.38 -19.08 22.02
N THR A 210 7.15 -18.21 22.71
CA THR A 210 7.67 -18.52 24.04
C THR A 210 6.54 -18.66 25.07
N ARG A 211 5.48 -17.83 24.99
CA ARG A 211 4.29 -17.97 25.87
C ARG A 211 3.55 -19.28 25.65
N GLU A 212 3.53 -19.76 24.40
CA GLU A 212 2.95 -21.05 24.02
C GLU A 212 3.91 -22.26 24.28
N GLY A 213 5.08 -22.02 24.88
CA GLY A 213 6.06 -23.04 25.21
C GLY A 213 7.04 -23.42 24.10
N LEU A 214 6.93 -22.78 22.93
CA LEU A 214 7.84 -23.03 21.79
C LEU A 214 9.04 -22.07 21.82
N LYS A 215 10.25 -22.59 22.00
CA LYS A 215 11.49 -21.79 22.00
C LYS A 215 12.05 -21.64 20.58
N LEU A 216 11.36 -20.88 19.73
CA LEU A 216 11.80 -20.57 18.36
C LEU A 216 12.37 -19.16 18.30
N SER A 217 13.69 -19.05 18.14
CA SER A 217 14.36 -17.74 18.14
C SER A 217 14.05 -16.93 16.88
N ARG A 218 14.00 -15.59 17.02
CA ARG A 218 13.90 -14.66 15.88
C ARG A 218 15.02 -14.87 14.85
N GLN A 219 16.21 -15.30 15.27
CA GLN A 219 17.31 -15.59 14.36
C GLN A 219 17.00 -16.81 13.49
N THR A 220 16.44 -17.88 14.09
CA THR A 220 16.00 -19.08 13.36
C THR A 220 14.90 -18.74 12.36
N MET A 221 13.89 -17.98 12.78
CA MET A 221 12.82 -17.50 11.91
C MET A 221 13.35 -16.65 10.75
N ALA A 222 14.30 -15.73 11.02
CA ALA A 222 14.94 -14.94 9.98
C ALA A 222 15.70 -15.81 8.98
N ASN A 223 16.47 -16.81 9.45
CA ASN A 223 17.21 -17.73 8.59
C ASN A 223 16.26 -18.55 7.71
N TRP A 224 15.14 -19.03 8.25
CA TRP A 224 14.14 -19.76 7.48
C TRP A 224 13.59 -18.90 6.34
N MET A 225 13.19 -17.65 6.65
CA MET A 225 12.69 -16.74 5.62
C MET A 225 13.74 -16.40 4.56
N LEU A 226 15.00 -16.13 4.95
CA LEU A 226 16.08 -15.80 4.02
C LEU A 226 16.34 -16.96 3.06
N ASN A 227 16.59 -18.17 3.60
CA ASN A 227 16.88 -19.35 2.78
C ASN A 227 15.71 -19.75 1.89
N THR A 228 14.47 -19.70 2.42
CA THR A 228 13.27 -20.02 1.64
C THR A 228 13.01 -18.98 0.55
N SER A 229 13.21 -17.70 0.86
CA SER A 229 13.10 -16.62 -0.12
C SER A 229 14.08 -16.81 -1.28
N ASP A 230 15.33 -17.11 -0.98
CA ASP A 230 16.37 -17.27 -1.99
C ASP A 230 16.17 -18.53 -2.83
N ALA A 231 15.86 -19.67 -2.20
CA ALA A 231 15.70 -20.94 -2.90
C ALA A 231 14.41 -21.04 -3.73
N TRP A 232 13.29 -20.55 -3.23
CA TRP A 232 11.97 -20.85 -3.79
C TRP A 232 11.21 -19.62 -4.30
N LEU A 233 11.32 -18.46 -3.65
CA LEU A 233 10.55 -17.28 -4.04
C LEU A 233 11.28 -16.41 -5.07
N ARG A 234 12.61 -16.34 -5.00
CA ARG A 234 13.43 -15.57 -5.94
C ARG A 234 13.26 -16.05 -7.40
N PRO A 235 13.28 -17.35 -7.72
CA PRO A 235 13.04 -17.80 -9.09
C PRO A 235 11.67 -17.38 -9.64
N ILE A 236 10.61 -17.38 -8.81
CA ILE A 236 9.27 -16.92 -9.19
C ILE A 236 9.28 -15.40 -9.41
N TYR A 237 9.94 -14.66 -8.52
CA TYR A 237 10.13 -13.22 -8.68
C TYR A 237 10.82 -12.88 -10.00
N ASP A 238 11.87 -13.62 -10.38
CA ASP A 238 12.60 -13.39 -11.63
C ASP A 238 11.73 -13.67 -12.87
N VAL A 239 10.83 -14.64 -12.79
CA VAL A 239 9.79 -14.84 -13.84
C VAL A 239 8.84 -13.65 -13.89
N LEU A 240 8.28 -13.24 -12.76
CA LEU A 240 7.38 -12.08 -12.67
C LEU A 240 8.04 -10.81 -13.19
N HIS A 241 9.33 -10.61 -12.94
CA HIS A 241 10.07 -9.47 -13.47
C HIS A 241 10.15 -9.50 -15.01
N ARG A 242 10.40 -10.67 -15.61
CA ARG A 242 10.39 -10.81 -17.08
C ARG A 242 9.00 -10.54 -17.67
N GLU A 243 7.94 -11.00 -17.01
CA GLU A 243 6.56 -10.74 -17.47
C GLU A 243 6.20 -9.26 -17.28
N LEU A 244 6.57 -8.63 -16.16
CA LEU A 244 6.37 -7.20 -15.93
C LEU A 244 6.97 -6.36 -17.04
N CYS A 245 8.21 -6.67 -17.48
CA CYS A 245 8.89 -5.91 -18.52
C CYS A 245 8.30 -6.07 -19.93
N LYS A 246 7.35 -6.99 -20.14
CA LYS A 246 6.59 -7.13 -21.41
C LYS A 246 5.35 -6.25 -21.45
N GLU A 247 4.90 -5.75 -20.31
CA GLU A 247 3.70 -4.93 -20.21
C GLU A 247 3.89 -3.55 -20.88
N PRO A 248 2.88 -3.00 -21.53
CA PRO A 248 3.01 -1.72 -22.23
C PRO A 248 2.99 -0.51 -21.30
N VAL A 249 2.43 -0.64 -20.10
CA VAL A 249 2.25 0.44 -19.11
C VAL A 249 2.60 -0.05 -17.72
N LEU A 250 3.57 0.61 -17.10
CA LEU A 250 3.99 0.37 -15.73
C LEU A 250 3.79 1.60 -14.85
N HIS A 251 3.77 1.37 -13.55
CA HIS A 251 3.84 2.39 -12.51
C HIS A 251 5.09 2.15 -11.66
N GLY A 252 5.78 3.22 -11.29
CA GLY A 252 6.97 3.17 -10.42
C GLY A 252 6.87 4.16 -9.27
N ASP A 253 7.39 3.75 -8.11
CA ASP A 253 7.50 4.58 -6.90
C ASP A 253 8.66 4.08 -6.05
N GLU A 254 9.14 4.85 -5.08
CA GLU A 254 10.16 4.41 -4.14
C GLU A 254 9.98 5.04 -2.76
N THR A 255 10.41 4.32 -1.72
CA THR A 255 10.40 4.81 -0.35
C THR A 255 11.72 4.55 0.35
N THR A 256 12.05 5.34 1.36
CA THR A 256 13.28 5.17 2.13
C THR A 256 13.26 3.88 2.96
N LEU A 257 14.43 3.30 3.15
CA LEU A 257 14.69 2.17 4.04
C LEU A 257 16.02 2.39 4.76
N GLN A 258 16.07 2.10 6.04
CA GLN A 258 17.33 2.05 6.80
C GLN A 258 17.86 0.63 6.82
N VAL A 259 19.15 0.44 6.46
CA VAL A 259 19.86 -0.84 6.54
C VAL A 259 21.09 -0.67 7.44
N LEU A 260 21.13 -1.40 8.56
CA LEU A 260 22.14 -1.13 9.61
C LEU A 260 23.55 -1.56 9.23
N LYS A 261 23.69 -2.72 8.55
CA LYS A 261 24.98 -3.34 8.20
C LYS A 261 25.21 -3.34 6.69
N GLU A 262 25.14 -2.15 6.10
CA GLU A 262 25.46 -1.97 4.68
C GLU A 262 26.93 -1.57 4.52
N SER A 263 27.68 -2.36 3.72
CA SER A 263 29.11 -2.12 3.55
C SER A 263 29.40 -0.73 2.99
N GLY A 264 30.34 -0.02 3.61
CA GLY A 264 30.75 1.32 3.18
C GLY A 264 29.77 2.44 3.53
N LYS A 265 28.74 2.19 4.35
CA LYS A 265 27.76 3.19 4.78
C LYS A 265 27.59 3.24 6.30
N ALA A 266 27.27 4.43 6.81
CA ALA A 266 26.82 4.57 8.19
C ALA A 266 25.42 3.96 8.37
N ALA A 267 25.15 3.40 9.55
CA ALA A 267 23.86 2.79 9.87
C ALA A 267 22.65 3.75 9.74
N THR A 268 22.90 5.08 9.80
CA THR A 268 21.89 6.14 9.62
C THR A 268 21.64 6.51 8.16
N SER A 269 22.42 5.94 7.23
CA SER A 269 22.27 6.24 5.80
C SER A 269 20.94 5.73 5.26
N LYS A 270 20.37 6.47 4.30
CA LYS A 270 19.13 6.07 3.61
C LYS A 270 19.47 5.14 2.45
N SER A 271 18.84 3.99 2.43
CA SER A 271 18.67 3.12 1.29
C SER A 271 17.22 3.17 0.85
N TYR A 272 16.83 2.48 -0.21
CA TYR A 272 15.53 2.63 -0.81
C TYR A 272 14.89 1.28 -1.13
N MET A 273 13.58 1.24 -1.00
CA MET A 273 12.73 0.20 -1.55
C MET A 273 12.01 0.81 -2.75
N TRP A 274 12.34 0.36 -3.93
CA TRP A 274 11.67 0.70 -5.18
C TRP A 274 10.50 -0.24 -5.40
N LEU A 275 9.50 0.22 -6.11
CA LEU A 275 8.32 -0.53 -6.49
C LEU A 275 8.04 -0.30 -7.97
N TYR A 276 7.77 -1.39 -8.68
CA TYR A 276 7.27 -1.36 -10.04
C TYR A 276 6.05 -2.29 -10.14
N ARG A 277 5.04 -1.84 -10.87
CA ARG A 277 3.84 -2.64 -11.02
C ARG A 277 3.16 -2.41 -12.37
N THR A 278 2.33 -3.34 -12.76
CA THR A 278 1.46 -3.24 -13.93
C THR A 278 0.36 -2.18 -13.73
N SER A 279 -0.17 -1.66 -14.82
CA SER A 279 -1.33 -0.76 -14.82
C SER A 279 -2.63 -1.49 -14.46
N GLY A 280 -3.73 -0.74 -14.33
CA GLY A 280 -5.05 -1.30 -14.09
C GLY A 280 -5.67 -2.04 -15.28
N CYS A 281 -5.05 -1.94 -16.46
CA CYS A 281 -5.49 -2.64 -17.66
C CYS A 281 -4.81 -3.99 -17.86
N ALA A 282 -3.84 -4.37 -17.02
CA ALA A 282 -3.18 -5.67 -17.10
C ALA A 282 -4.12 -6.80 -16.68
N GLU A 283 -4.15 -7.88 -17.46
CA GLU A 283 -4.95 -9.07 -17.16
C GLU A 283 -4.41 -9.82 -15.95
N GLU A 284 -3.08 -9.92 -15.84
CA GLU A 284 -2.37 -10.54 -14.73
C GLU A 284 -1.59 -9.45 -13.97
N PRO A 285 -2.15 -8.89 -12.89
CA PRO A 285 -1.48 -7.82 -12.16
C PRO A 285 -0.22 -8.33 -11.44
N ILE A 286 0.87 -7.58 -11.59
CA ILE A 286 2.18 -7.85 -10.99
C ILE A 286 2.61 -6.64 -10.16
N VAL A 287 3.12 -6.88 -8.96
CA VAL A 287 3.70 -5.86 -8.07
C VAL A 287 5.06 -6.36 -7.58
N LEU A 288 6.12 -5.65 -7.96
CA LEU A 288 7.49 -6.01 -7.59
C LEU A 288 8.14 -4.91 -6.76
N TYR A 289 8.76 -5.33 -5.67
CA TYR A 289 9.64 -4.49 -4.86
C TYR A 289 11.09 -4.83 -5.13
N GLU A 290 11.93 -3.82 -5.08
CA GLU A 290 13.37 -3.97 -5.26
C GLU A 290 14.13 -3.14 -4.21
N TYR A 291 15.03 -3.77 -3.48
CA TYR A 291 15.94 -3.08 -2.58
C TYR A 291 17.13 -2.50 -3.34
N GLN A 292 17.41 -1.20 -3.12
CA GLN A 292 18.59 -0.54 -3.66
C GLN A 292 19.28 0.34 -2.62
N PRO A 293 20.63 0.42 -2.67
CA PRO A 293 21.40 1.19 -1.70
C PRO A 293 21.25 2.72 -1.86
N SER A 294 20.64 3.20 -2.92
CA SER A 294 20.48 4.63 -3.17
C SER A 294 19.27 4.93 -4.07
N ARG A 295 18.95 6.23 -4.22
CA ARG A 295 17.89 6.73 -5.11
C ARG A 295 18.45 7.12 -6.50
N LYS A 296 19.55 6.52 -6.99
CA LYS A 296 20.13 6.87 -8.28
C LYS A 296 19.28 6.33 -9.44
N ALA A 297 19.15 7.12 -10.51
CA ALA A 297 18.42 6.73 -11.72
C ALA A 297 18.92 5.41 -12.34
N ALA A 298 20.21 5.11 -12.22
CA ALA A 298 20.81 3.88 -12.73
C ALA A 298 20.16 2.59 -12.17
N HIS A 299 19.57 2.63 -10.96
CA HIS A 299 18.85 1.49 -10.41
C HIS A 299 17.53 1.23 -11.14
N ALA A 300 16.78 2.29 -11.45
CA ALA A 300 15.56 2.18 -12.24
C ALA A 300 15.88 1.75 -13.69
N GLU A 301 16.97 2.25 -14.26
CA GLU A 301 17.43 1.88 -15.62
C GLU A 301 17.79 0.40 -15.69
N GLU A 302 18.53 -0.13 -14.71
CA GLU A 302 18.91 -1.55 -14.67
C GLU A 302 17.70 -2.46 -14.44
N PHE A 303 16.80 -2.09 -13.52
CA PHE A 303 15.58 -2.87 -13.27
C PHE A 303 14.67 -2.93 -14.50
N LEU A 304 14.50 -1.81 -15.19
CA LEU A 304 13.63 -1.68 -16.37
C LEU A 304 14.34 -2.09 -17.68
N LYS A 305 15.49 -2.73 -17.59
CA LYS A 305 16.20 -3.22 -18.78
C LYS A 305 15.36 -4.24 -19.55
N GLY A 306 15.12 -3.94 -20.82
CA GLY A 306 14.23 -4.74 -21.68
C GLY A 306 12.78 -4.26 -21.71
N PHE A 307 12.38 -3.35 -20.83
CA PHE A 307 11.08 -2.68 -20.89
C PHE A 307 11.08 -1.60 -21.98
N SER A 308 9.97 -1.48 -22.68
CA SER A 308 9.71 -0.40 -23.62
C SER A 308 8.23 -0.04 -23.58
N GLY A 309 7.93 1.20 -23.18
CA GLY A 309 6.54 1.60 -23.00
C GLY A 309 6.38 2.82 -22.10
N TRP A 310 5.25 2.89 -21.41
CA TRP A 310 4.89 3.99 -20.55
C TRP A 310 5.18 3.68 -19.09
N LEU A 311 5.83 4.61 -18.38
CA LEU A 311 6.08 4.52 -16.95
C LEU A 311 5.40 5.68 -16.23
N HIS A 312 4.36 5.41 -15.46
CA HIS A 312 3.81 6.37 -14.51
C HIS A 312 4.77 6.54 -13.33
N ALA A 313 5.13 7.78 -13.02
CA ALA A 313 5.97 8.11 -11.87
C ALA A 313 5.61 9.48 -11.29
N ASP A 314 6.17 9.78 -10.13
CA ASP A 314 6.15 11.12 -9.57
C ASP A 314 7.11 12.07 -10.32
N GLY A 315 7.22 13.32 -9.86
CA GLY A 315 8.14 14.31 -10.43
C GLY A 315 9.61 14.10 -10.08
N TYR A 316 10.04 12.91 -9.63
CA TYR A 316 11.43 12.65 -9.33
C TYR A 316 12.29 12.65 -10.62
N GLN A 317 13.28 13.54 -10.67
CA GLN A 317 14.14 13.74 -11.84
C GLN A 317 14.94 12.49 -12.27
N GLY A 318 15.08 11.49 -11.39
CA GLY A 318 15.71 10.22 -11.73
C GLY A 318 14.98 9.47 -12.84
N TYR A 319 13.65 9.49 -12.84
CA TYR A 319 12.85 8.86 -13.90
C TYR A 319 12.96 9.60 -15.24
N HIS A 320 13.18 10.93 -15.22
CA HIS A 320 13.34 11.71 -16.45
C HIS A 320 14.66 11.46 -17.19
N LYS A 321 15.58 10.69 -16.57
CA LYS A 321 16.87 10.31 -17.16
C LYS A 321 16.88 8.90 -17.75
N LEU A 322 15.74 8.21 -17.73
CA LEU A 322 15.59 6.89 -18.33
C LEU A 322 15.74 6.94 -19.85
N PRO A 323 16.11 5.84 -20.51
CA PRO A 323 16.23 5.76 -21.96
C PRO A 323 14.93 6.17 -22.69
N GLU A 324 15.04 6.69 -23.91
CA GLU A 324 13.92 7.23 -24.67
C GLU A 324 12.79 6.24 -24.99
N ASN A 325 13.10 4.94 -25.01
CA ASN A 325 12.09 3.89 -25.15
C ASN A 325 11.16 3.76 -23.93
N ILE A 326 11.50 4.41 -22.80
CA ILE A 326 10.67 4.48 -21.59
C ILE A 326 10.08 5.89 -21.49
N ARG A 327 8.80 6.01 -21.81
CA ARG A 327 8.09 7.30 -21.81
C ARG A 327 7.45 7.55 -20.45
N VAL A 328 8.03 8.48 -19.69
CA VAL A 328 7.53 8.82 -18.34
C VAL A 328 6.23 9.61 -18.42
N VAL A 329 5.23 9.23 -17.65
CA VAL A 329 3.93 9.92 -17.48
C VAL A 329 3.86 10.48 -16.08
N GLY A 330 3.57 11.78 -15.95
CA GLY A 330 3.51 12.49 -14.68
C GLY A 330 2.22 12.21 -13.90
N CYS A 331 2.24 12.51 -12.60
CA CYS A 331 1.14 12.28 -11.67
C CYS A 331 0.37 13.58 -11.36
N TRP A 332 -0.88 13.67 -11.80
CA TRP A 332 -1.75 14.82 -11.51
C TRP A 332 -2.15 14.91 -10.04
N ALA A 333 -2.12 13.81 -9.29
CA ALA A 333 -2.39 13.86 -7.84
C ALA A 333 -1.34 14.71 -7.11
N HIS A 334 -0.06 14.63 -7.52
CA HIS A 334 1.00 15.49 -6.98
C HIS A 334 0.80 16.97 -7.34
N ALA A 335 0.44 17.28 -8.58
CA ALA A 335 0.15 18.65 -8.99
C ALA A 335 -1.03 19.23 -8.19
N ARG A 336 -2.13 18.48 -8.07
CA ARG A 336 -3.30 18.87 -7.26
C ARG A 336 -2.94 19.11 -5.81
N ARG A 337 -2.15 18.23 -5.19
CA ARG A 337 -1.69 18.36 -3.81
C ARG A 337 -0.92 19.65 -3.56
N LYS A 338 -0.06 20.07 -4.49
CA LYS A 338 0.67 21.34 -4.37
C LYS A 338 -0.27 22.55 -4.32
N PHE A 339 -1.37 22.54 -5.07
CA PHE A 339 -2.38 23.58 -4.99
C PHE A 339 -3.21 23.49 -3.71
N ASP A 340 -3.54 22.29 -3.23
CA ASP A 340 -4.20 22.10 -1.94
C ASP A 340 -3.33 22.59 -0.77
N GLU A 341 -2.02 22.27 -0.76
CA GLU A 341 -1.06 22.81 0.21
C GLU A 341 -1.07 24.35 0.21
N ALA A 342 -1.09 24.97 -0.98
CA ALA A 342 -1.19 26.43 -1.10
C ALA A 342 -2.54 26.94 -0.56
N LEU A 343 -3.64 26.26 -0.84
CA LEU A 343 -4.97 26.61 -0.37
C LEU A 343 -5.08 26.53 1.16
N GLN A 344 -4.39 25.57 1.77
CA GLN A 344 -4.39 25.40 3.23
C GLN A 344 -3.63 26.51 3.98
N THR A 345 -2.79 27.29 3.32
CA THR A 345 -2.12 28.47 3.92
C THR A 345 -3.04 29.69 3.99
N ILE A 346 -4.16 29.68 3.28
CA ILE A 346 -5.15 30.76 3.21
C ILE A 346 -6.23 30.53 4.26
N PRO A 347 -6.67 31.54 5.02
CA PRO A 347 -7.82 31.48 5.93
C PRO A 347 -9.05 30.92 5.20
N LYS A 348 -9.89 30.13 5.88
CA LYS A 348 -11.02 29.43 5.25
C LYS A 348 -11.99 30.37 4.52
N GLU A 349 -12.24 31.56 5.07
CA GLU A 349 -13.08 32.60 4.53
C GLU A 349 -12.55 33.18 3.21
N ASP A 350 -11.24 33.21 3.01
CA ASP A 350 -10.57 33.82 1.85
C ASP A 350 -10.22 32.81 0.75
N ARG A 351 -10.45 31.50 0.99
CA ARG A 351 -10.10 30.44 0.02
C ARG A 351 -10.90 30.53 -1.26
N LYS A 352 -12.19 30.85 -1.13
CA LYS A 352 -13.09 30.91 -2.29
C LYS A 352 -12.66 32.05 -3.23
N GLY A 353 -12.38 31.72 -4.49
CA GLY A 353 -11.92 32.69 -5.50
C GLY A 353 -10.44 33.02 -5.43
N SER A 354 -9.66 32.40 -4.50
CA SER A 354 -8.20 32.54 -4.50
C SER A 354 -7.55 31.86 -5.71
N LEU A 355 -6.35 32.31 -6.09
CA LEU A 355 -5.58 31.69 -7.17
C LEU A 355 -5.24 30.22 -6.87
N ALA A 356 -5.00 29.86 -5.60
CA ALA A 356 -4.79 28.48 -5.19
C ALA A 356 -6.03 27.61 -5.43
N ALA A 357 -7.22 28.13 -5.10
CA ALA A 357 -8.50 27.46 -5.37
C ALA A 357 -8.76 27.28 -6.86
N THR A 358 -8.35 28.27 -7.68
CA THR A 358 -8.48 28.17 -9.15
C THR A 358 -7.61 27.02 -9.69
N GLY A 359 -6.33 26.93 -9.28
CA GLY A 359 -5.44 25.85 -9.72
C GLY A 359 -5.92 24.48 -9.25
N GLU A 360 -6.37 24.36 -8.01
CA GLU A 360 -6.94 23.13 -7.44
C GLU A 360 -8.22 22.72 -8.19
N CYS A 361 -9.10 23.68 -8.55
CA CYS A 361 -10.32 23.43 -9.29
C CYS A 361 -10.04 22.83 -10.70
N TYR A 362 -9.05 23.35 -11.43
CA TYR A 362 -8.66 22.78 -12.72
C TYR A 362 -8.19 21.34 -12.58
N CYS A 363 -7.32 21.05 -11.59
CA CYS A 363 -6.88 19.69 -11.32
C CYS A 363 -8.06 18.78 -10.96
N THR A 364 -8.93 19.22 -10.05
CA THR A 364 -10.12 18.46 -9.64
C THR A 364 -11.04 18.16 -10.81
N ARG A 365 -11.20 19.13 -11.74
CA ARG A 365 -11.99 18.91 -12.95
C ARG A 365 -11.46 17.79 -13.83
N LEU A 366 -10.13 17.64 -13.96
CA LEU A 366 -9.52 16.53 -14.69
C LEU A 366 -9.86 15.17 -14.03
N PHE A 367 -9.79 15.06 -12.70
CA PHE A 367 -10.18 13.84 -11.99
C PHE A 367 -11.66 13.50 -12.18
N GLN A 368 -12.55 14.48 -12.11
CA GLN A 368 -13.97 14.29 -12.36
C GLN A 368 -14.27 13.80 -13.79
N LEU A 369 -13.53 14.31 -14.78
CA LEU A 369 -13.65 13.84 -16.16
C LEU A 369 -13.21 12.38 -16.26
N GLU A 370 -12.07 12.01 -15.68
CA GLU A 370 -11.59 10.63 -15.69
C GLU A 370 -12.54 9.65 -14.99
N GLU A 371 -13.20 10.07 -13.91
CA GLU A 371 -14.23 9.27 -13.24
C GLU A 371 -15.40 8.96 -14.18
N VAL A 372 -15.85 9.94 -14.94
CA VAL A 372 -16.93 9.75 -15.96
C VAL A 372 -16.46 8.87 -17.11
N LEU A 373 -15.17 8.90 -17.45
CA LEU A 373 -14.61 8.13 -18.55
C LEU A 373 -14.13 6.72 -18.14
N ALA A 374 -14.26 6.34 -16.87
CA ALA A 374 -13.67 5.12 -16.31
C ALA A 374 -14.19 3.84 -16.98
N GLU A 375 -15.48 3.80 -17.35
CA GLU A 375 -16.14 2.64 -17.95
C GLU A 375 -15.93 2.53 -19.49
N LEU A 376 -15.30 3.53 -20.10
CA LEU A 376 -15.06 3.53 -21.54
C LEU A 376 -13.85 2.66 -21.91
N THR A 377 -13.87 2.13 -23.15
CA THR A 377 -12.69 1.48 -23.73
C THR A 377 -11.50 2.43 -23.84
N PRO A 378 -10.26 1.95 -23.91
CA PRO A 378 -9.09 2.81 -24.10
C PRO A 378 -9.20 3.75 -25.31
N GLU A 379 -9.75 3.28 -26.44
CA GLU A 379 -9.93 4.05 -27.66
C GLU A 379 -10.96 5.17 -27.51
N GLU A 380 -12.09 4.85 -26.88
CA GLU A 380 -13.14 5.83 -26.56
C GLU A 380 -12.63 6.86 -25.54
N ARG A 381 -11.91 6.40 -24.52
CA ARG A 381 -11.30 7.25 -23.49
C ARG A 381 -10.28 8.21 -24.11
N TYR A 382 -9.42 7.73 -25.00
CA TYR A 382 -8.50 8.57 -25.75
C TYR A 382 -9.23 9.70 -26.50
N THR A 383 -10.27 9.34 -27.26
CA THR A 383 -11.05 10.31 -28.04
C THR A 383 -11.74 11.34 -27.14
N LYS A 384 -12.37 10.89 -26.05
CA LYS A 384 -13.06 11.76 -25.12
C LYS A 384 -12.12 12.66 -24.30
N ARG A 385 -10.93 12.20 -23.99
CA ARG A 385 -9.88 13.03 -23.36
C ARG A 385 -9.46 14.20 -24.26
N LEU A 386 -9.31 13.96 -25.56
CA LEU A 386 -8.99 15.03 -26.52
C LEU A 386 -10.15 16.04 -26.67
N GLU A 387 -11.39 15.55 -26.61
CA GLU A 387 -12.60 16.39 -26.70
C GLU A 387 -12.83 17.21 -25.44
N LEU A 388 -12.78 16.60 -24.25
CA LEU A 388 -13.22 17.20 -22.98
C LEU A 388 -12.04 17.61 -22.06
N GLY A 389 -10.98 16.84 -22.03
CA GLY A 389 -9.84 17.05 -21.13
C GLY A 389 -8.84 18.08 -21.68
N LYS A 390 -8.52 17.99 -22.99
CA LYS A 390 -7.55 18.90 -23.60
C LYS A 390 -7.93 20.38 -23.46
N PRO A 391 -9.19 20.84 -23.66
CA PRO A 391 -9.56 22.23 -23.43
C PRO A 391 -9.33 22.68 -21.98
N VAL A 392 -9.54 21.81 -20.98
CA VAL A 392 -9.27 22.11 -19.57
C VAL A 392 -7.77 22.31 -19.34
N LEU A 393 -6.93 21.46 -19.95
CA LEU A 393 -5.47 21.58 -19.89
C LEU A 393 -4.97 22.86 -20.56
N ASP A 394 -5.48 23.18 -21.74
CA ASP A 394 -5.10 24.40 -22.48
C ASP A 394 -5.45 25.65 -21.64
N ALA A 395 -6.62 25.67 -21.01
CA ALA A 395 -7.03 26.75 -20.11
C ALA A 395 -6.18 26.84 -18.83
N LEU A 396 -5.85 25.69 -18.24
CA LEU A 396 -4.96 25.61 -17.06
C LEU A 396 -3.56 26.13 -17.39
N LEU A 397 -2.99 25.73 -18.53
CA LEU A 397 -1.66 26.17 -18.94
C LEU A 397 -1.62 27.68 -19.18
N ALA A 398 -2.62 28.23 -19.89
CA ALA A 398 -2.74 29.67 -20.12
C ALA A 398 -2.84 30.44 -18.79
N TRP A 399 -3.70 29.99 -17.88
CA TRP A 399 -3.84 30.56 -16.55
C TRP A 399 -2.54 30.49 -15.73
N ALA A 400 -1.84 29.35 -15.75
CA ALA A 400 -0.59 29.17 -15.00
C ALA A 400 0.51 30.10 -15.51
N ASN A 401 0.67 30.24 -16.82
CA ASN A 401 1.64 31.13 -17.45
C ASN A 401 1.34 32.61 -17.16
N GLU A 402 0.07 33.01 -17.11
CA GLU A 402 -0.34 34.36 -16.74
C GLU A 402 -0.13 34.64 -15.24
N THR A 403 -0.34 33.64 -14.37
CA THR A 403 -0.32 33.80 -12.92
C THR A 403 1.12 33.72 -12.37
N MET A 404 1.98 32.89 -12.95
CA MET A 404 3.36 32.66 -12.47
C MET A 404 4.18 33.95 -12.30
N PRO A 405 4.22 34.89 -13.27
CA PRO A 405 4.98 36.12 -13.12
C PRO A 405 4.47 37.07 -12.03
N LYS A 406 3.20 36.91 -11.64
CA LYS A 406 2.52 37.73 -10.62
C LYS A 406 2.58 37.11 -9.23
N THR A 407 3.24 35.94 -9.09
CA THR A 407 3.28 35.16 -7.84
C THR A 407 4.70 35.12 -7.29
N ALA A 408 4.85 35.29 -5.95
CA ALA A 408 6.16 35.17 -5.31
C ALA A 408 6.73 33.75 -5.48
N PRO A 409 7.91 33.56 -6.07
CA PRO A 409 8.44 32.22 -6.40
C PRO A 409 8.59 31.26 -5.22
N LYS A 410 8.85 31.83 -4.02
CA LYS A 410 9.06 31.04 -2.77
C LYS A 410 7.77 30.78 -2.00
N SER A 411 6.64 31.38 -2.40
CA SER A 411 5.33 31.08 -1.80
C SER A 411 4.88 29.65 -2.11
N THR A 412 3.94 29.11 -1.34
CA THR A 412 3.37 27.79 -1.61
C THR A 412 2.68 27.74 -2.97
N LEU A 413 1.96 28.80 -3.36
CA LEU A 413 1.37 28.94 -4.69
C LEU A 413 2.45 29.01 -5.78
N GLY A 414 3.54 29.78 -5.57
CA GLY A 414 4.65 29.88 -6.51
C GLY A 414 5.33 28.54 -6.76
N LYS A 415 5.52 27.75 -5.69
CA LYS A 415 6.03 26.37 -5.80
C LYS A 415 5.07 25.44 -6.54
N ALA A 416 3.76 25.57 -6.33
CA ALA A 416 2.74 24.77 -7.02
C ALA A 416 2.75 25.07 -8.52
N LEU A 417 2.79 26.34 -8.91
CA LEU A 417 2.87 26.78 -10.30
C LEU A 417 4.18 26.33 -10.98
N HIS A 418 5.31 26.48 -10.27
CA HIS A 418 6.60 26.02 -10.75
C HIS A 418 6.60 24.51 -11.02
N TYR A 419 6.12 23.70 -10.05
CA TYR A 419 5.98 22.25 -10.21
C TYR A 419 5.09 21.91 -11.41
N LEU A 420 3.92 22.54 -11.53
CA LEU A 420 3.00 22.31 -12.64
C LEU A 420 3.68 22.55 -14.01
N LEU A 421 4.36 23.70 -14.17
CA LEU A 421 4.99 24.08 -15.43
C LEU A 421 6.23 23.22 -15.75
N GLU A 422 7.04 22.88 -14.74
CA GLU A 422 8.20 21.99 -14.91
C GLU A 422 7.77 20.58 -15.29
N GLN A 423 6.71 20.06 -14.66
CA GLN A 423 6.20 18.72 -14.94
C GLN A 423 5.22 18.66 -16.12
N TRP A 424 4.85 19.80 -16.71
CA TRP A 424 3.86 19.86 -17.77
C TRP A 424 4.09 18.90 -18.93
N PRO A 425 5.32 18.75 -19.48
CA PRO A 425 5.59 17.82 -20.58
C PRO A 425 5.30 16.35 -20.26
N TYR A 426 5.33 15.98 -18.98
CA TYR A 426 5.02 14.64 -18.48
C TYR A 426 3.55 14.48 -18.11
N LEU A 427 2.97 15.51 -17.51
CA LEU A 427 1.57 15.52 -17.06
C LEU A 427 0.58 15.39 -18.23
N VAL A 428 0.87 15.98 -19.38
CA VAL A 428 -0.03 15.93 -20.56
C VAL A 428 0.02 14.61 -21.31
N ARG A 429 1.03 13.76 -21.06
CA ARG A 429 1.21 12.49 -21.78
C ARG A 429 0.09 11.50 -21.57
N TYR A 430 -0.70 11.61 -20.51
CA TYR A 430 -1.87 10.74 -20.31
C TYR A 430 -2.92 10.87 -21.44
N LEU A 431 -2.86 11.95 -22.20
CA LEU A 431 -3.68 12.15 -23.40
C LEU A 431 -3.22 11.30 -24.59
N GLU A 432 -2.00 10.73 -24.58
CA GLU A 432 -1.42 10.06 -25.75
C GLU A 432 -1.88 8.61 -25.89
N ASP A 433 -2.42 8.02 -24.81
CA ASP A 433 -2.93 6.64 -24.83
C ASP A 433 -4.07 6.50 -23.80
N GLY A 434 -5.19 5.93 -24.23
CA GLY A 434 -6.35 5.75 -23.34
C GLY A 434 -6.16 4.74 -22.21
N ARG A 435 -5.10 3.93 -22.25
CA ARG A 435 -4.72 3.00 -21.17
C ARG A 435 -4.04 3.70 -20.00
N LEU A 436 -3.46 4.89 -20.21
CA LEU A 436 -2.75 5.64 -19.19
C LEU A 436 -3.70 6.17 -18.12
N GLU A 437 -3.26 6.13 -16.87
CA GLU A 437 -4.00 6.69 -15.75
C GLU A 437 -3.64 8.18 -15.54
N LEU A 438 -4.53 8.95 -14.92
CA LEU A 438 -4.26 10.36 -14.61
C LEU A 438 -3.24 10.52 -13.47
N SER A 439 -3.09 9.51 -12.62
CA SER A 439 -2.23 9.57 -11.44
C SER A 439 -1.43 8.29 -11.22
N ASN A 440 -0.38 8.40 -10.40
CA ASN A 440 0.43 7.28 -9.94
C ASN A 440 -0.11 6.64 -8.63
N ASN A 441 -1.35 6.93 -8.23
CA ASN A 441 -1.95 6.47 -6.98
C ASN A 441 -1.92 4.94 -6.83
N ARG A 442 -1.88 4.21 -7.95
CA ARG A 442 -1.79 2.75 -7.96
C ARG A 442 -0.47 2.27 -7.36
N ALA A 443 0.67 2.85 -7.75
CA ALA A 443 1.96 2.56 -7.15
C ALA A 443 2.02 3.02 -5.68
N GLU A 444 1.49 4.20 -5.38
CA GLU A 444 1.42 4.72 -4.02
C GLU A 444 0.63 3.80 -3.08
N ARG A 445 -0.49 3.23 -3.53
CA ARG A 445 -1.23 2.23 -2.75
C ARG A 445 -0.43 0.95 -2.55
N SER A 446 0.27 0.49 -3.58
CA SER A 446 1.07 -0.74 -3.51
C SER A 446 2.33 -0.61 -2.66
N ILE A 447 2.93 0.58 -2.53
CA ILE A 447 4.09 0.77 -1.65
C ILE A 447 3.70 0.91 -0.17
N LYS A 448 2.44 1.25 0.11
CA LYS A 448 1.91 1.48 1.45
C LYS A 448 2.09 0.31 2.43
N PRO A 449 1.87 -0.97 2.05
CA PRO A 449 2.12 -2.11 2.94
C PRO A 449 3.55 -2.15 3.48
N PHE A 450 4.54 -1.88 2.63
CA PHE A 450 5.94 -1.78 3.06
C PHE A 450 6.16 -0.62 4.04
N VAL A 451 5.60 0.56 3.73
CA VAL A 451 5.71 1.75 4.61
C VAL A 451 5.08 1.50 5.98
N MET A 452 3.91 0.83 6.02
CA MET A 452 3.24 0.45 7.27
C MET A 452 4.05 -0.58 8.07
N GLY A 453 4.57 -1.61 7.39
CA GLY A 453 5.45 -2.61 8.01
C GLY A 453 6.71 -1.96 8.60
N ARG A 454 7.34 -1.04 7.87
CA ARG A 454 8.54 -0.32 8.31
C ARG A 454 8.32 0.42 9.63
N LYS A 455 7.16 1.00 9.89
CA LYS A 455 6.84 1.64 11.17
C LYS A 455 6.88 0.69 12.36
N ASN A 456 6.66 -0.61 12.14
CA ASN A 456 6.70 -1.63 13.19
C ASN A 456 8.09 -2.23 13.39
N TRP A 457 8.81 -2.57 12.31
CA TRP A 457 10.13 -3.20 12.39
C TRP A 457 11.31 -2.23 12.20
N LEU A 458 11.06 -0.97 11.81
CA LEU A 458 11.94 0.21 11.73
C LEU A 458 13.06 0.11 10.67
N PHE A 459 13.83 -0.97 10.61
CA PHE A 459 15.00 -1.13 9.76
C PHE A 459 15.19 -2.58 9.30
N ALA A 460 15.97 -2.79 8.25
CA ALA A 460 16.57 -4.08 7.92
C ALA A 460 17.97 -4.18 8.53
N ASN A 461 18.36 -5.36 9.02
CA ASN A 461 19.68 -5.54 9.62
C ASN A 461 20.79 -5.59 8.56
N THR A 462 20.52 -6.23 7.42
CA THR A 462 21.48 -6.47 6.33
C THR A 462 20.85 -6.22 4.96
N PRO A 463 21.66 -5.98 3.91
CA PRO A 463 21.18 -5.93 2.53
C PRO A 463 20.45 -7.20 2.09
N ALA A 464 20.97 -8.39 2.46
CA ALA A 464 20.31 -9.67 2.17
C ALA A 464 18.90 -9.75 2.78
N GLY A 465 18.73 -9.25 4.04
CA GLY A 465 17.41 -9.16 4.67
C GLY A 465 16.47 -8.18 3.98
N ALA A 466 16.98 -7.05 3.49
CA ALA A 466 16.21 -6.09 2.71
C ALA A 466 15.78 -6.69 1.35
N GLN A 467 16.68 -7.41 0.70
CA GLN A 467 16.44 -8.06 -0.59
C GLN A 467 15.41 -9.20 -0.49
N SER A 468 15.53 -10.07 0.53
CA SER A 468 14.51 -11.09 0.80
C SER A 468 13.17 -10.47 1.16
N SER A 469 13.15 -9.34 1.90
CA SER A 469 11.90 -8.62 2.18
C SER A 469 11.26 -8.10 0.91
N ALA A 470 12.04 -7.58 -0.05
CA ALA A 470 11.54 -7.14 -1.36
C ALA A 470 10.87 -8.30 -2.11
N VAL A 471 11.53 -9.46 -2.19
CA VAL A 471 10.98 -10.66 -2.84
C VAL A 471 9.68 -11.13 -2.19
N ILE A 472 9.67 -11.24 -0.85
CA ILE A 472 8.50 -11.73 -0.12
C ILE A 472 7.32 -10.76 -0.27
N TYR A 473 7.55 -9.43 -0.14
CA TYR A 473 6.52 -8.42 -0.39
C TYR A 473 5.99 -8.50 -1.82
N SER A 474 6.85 -8.71 -2.82
CA SER A 474 6.46 -8.81 -4.22
C SER A 474 5.47 -9.95 -4.45
N LEU A 475 5.76 -11.15 -3.94
CA LEU A 475 4.87 -12.28 -4.11
C LEU A 475 3.55 -12.10 -3.32
N ILE A 476 3.61 -11.55 -2.11
CA ILE A 476 2.42 -11.28 -1.29
C ILE A 476 1.53 -10.24 -1.96
N GLU A 477 2.07 -9.12 -2.40
CA GLU A 477 1.25 -8.04 -2.98
C GLU A 477 0.75 -8.44 -4.39
N THR A 478 1.55 -9.18 -5.18
CA THR A 478 1.08 -9.75 -6.44
C THR A 478 -0.05 -10.76 -6.20
N ALA A 479 0.06 -11.62 -5.18
CA ALA A 479 -1.01 -12.55 -4.82
C ALA A 479 -2.30 -11.82 -4.44
N LYS A 480 -2.22 -10.75 -3.64
CA LYS A 480 -3.40 -9.93 -3.27
C LYS A 480 -4.07 -9.28 -4.49
N GLU A 481 -3.28 -8.72 -5.41
CA GLU A 481 -3.81 -8.12 -6.64
C GLU A 481 -4.49 -9.17 -7.55
N ASN A 482 -4.07 -10.45 -7.45
CA ASN A 482 -4.72 -11.60 -8.10
C ASN A 482 -5.82 -12.25 -7.24
N HIS A 483 -6.33 -11.57 -6.20
CA HIS A 483 -7.42 -12.02 -5.31
C HIS A 483 -7.10 -13.30 -4.51
N LEU A 484 -5.81 -13.61 -4.31
CA LEU A 484 -5.37 -14.75 -3.53
C LEU A 484 -5.20 -14.38 -2.05
N ASP A 485 -5.46 -15.36 -1.18
CA ASP A 485 -5.03 -15.28 0.22
C ASP A 485 -3.50 -15.48 0.31
N PRO A 486 -2.75 -14.52 0.87
CA PRO A 486 -1.29 -14.58 0.90
C PRO A 486 -0.73 -15.81 1.60
N TYR A 487 -1.36 -16.25 2.71
CA TYR A 487 -0.93 -17.44 3.43
C TYR A 487 -1.11 -18.71 2.58
N ARG A 488 -2.28 -18.88 1.98
CA ARG A 488 -2.59 -20.04 1.14
C ARG A 488 -1.71 -20.10 -0.08
N TYR A 489 -1.47 -18.95 -0.73
CA TYR A 489 -0.56 -18.87 -1.86
C TYR A 489 0.88 -19.24 -1.47
N LEU A 490 1.44 -18.62 -0.43
CA LEU A 490 2.78 -18.97 0.05
C LEU A 490 2.88 -20.44 0.44
N LEU A 491 1.89 -20.99 1.14
CA LEU A 491 1.84 -22.39 1.53
C LEU A 491 1.85 -23.31 0.31
N TRP A 492 1.03 -23.01 -0.69
CA TRP A 492 1.00 -23.77 -1.95
C TRP A 492 2.36 -23.76 -2.65
N VAL A 493 2.98 -22.59 -2.80
CA VAL A 493 4.31 -22.44 -3.39
C VAL A 493 5.34 -23.27 -2.61
N LEU A 494 5.39 -23.12 -1.29
CA LEU A 494 6.41 -23.76 -0.44
C LEU A 494 6.24 -25.30 -0.35
N ARG A 495 5.03 -25.81 -0.53
CA ARG A 495 4.78 -27.25 -0.63
C ARG A 495 5.16 -27.82 -1.99
N SER A 496 4.93 -27.06 -3.06
CA SER A 496 5.08 -27.54 -4.43
C SER A 496 6.49 -27.36 -4.99
N ALA A 497 7.15 -26.23 -4.67
CA ALA A 497 8.43 -25.86 -5.27
C ALA A 497 9.55 -26.90 -5.07
N PRO A 498 9.75 -27.50 -3.87
CA PRO A 498 10.85 -28.45 -3.67
C PRO A 498 10.74 -29.71 -4.54
N ALA A 499 9.54 -30.21 -4.79
CA ALA A 499 9.32 -31.38 -5.63
C ALA A 499 9.38 -31.02 -7.12
N LEU A 500 8.72 -29.94 -7.53
CA LEU A 500 8.69 -29.49 -8.92
C LEU A 500 10.08 -29.14 -9.44
N SER A 501 10.92 -28.49 -8.62
CA SER A 501 12.28 -28.08 -9.02
C SER A 501 13.22 -29.25 -9.36
N GLN A 502 12.91 -30.46 -8.90
CA GLN A 502 13.70 -31.67 -9.22
C GLN A 502 13.34 -32.29 -10.56
N THR A 503 12.15 -31.99 -11.08
CA THR A 503 11.57 -32.66 -12.26
C THR A 503 11.33 -31.74 -13.44
N ASP A 504 11.36 -30.42 -13.23
CA ASP A 504 10.97 -29.44 -14.24
C ASP A 504 11.79 -28.14 -14.09
N GLU A 505 12.56 -27.79 -15.11
CA GLU A 505 13.36 -26.57 -15.13
C GLU A 505 12.49 -25.29 -15.16
N SER A 506 11.26 -25.39 -15.68
CA SER A 506 10.28 -24.26 -15.73
C SER A 506 9.33 -24.20 -14.52
N TRP A 507 9.67 -24.90 -13.44
CA TRP A 507 8.82 -25.03 -12.26
C TRP A 507 8.33 -23.69 -11.71
N ALA A 508 9.17 -22.65 -11.74
CA ALA A 508 8.81 -21.31 -11.22
C ALA A 508 7.67 -20.67 -12.02
N GLU A 509 7.60 -20.92 -13.33
CA GLU A 509 6.51 -20.43 -14.18
C GLU A 509 5.17 -21.09 -13.85
N LYS A 510 5.18 -22.30 -13.28
CA LYS A 510 3.97 -23.03 -12.87
C LYS A 510 3.40 -22.55 -11.55
N LEU A 511 4.20 -21.79 -10.77
CA LEU A 511 3.86 -21.32 -9.44
C LEU A 511 3.56 -19.80 -9.40
N LEU A 512 3.35 -19.17 -10.56
CA LEU A 512 2.93 -17.76 -10.63
C LEU A 512 1.56 -17.55 -9.96
N PRO A 513 1.30 -16.39 -9.34
CA PRO A 513 0.01 -16.08 -8.72
C PRO A 513 -1.19 -16.31 -9.65
N ALA A 514 -1.09 -15.93 -10.92
CA ALA A 514 -2.15 -16.14 -11.92
C ALA A 514 -2.46 -17.63 -12.18
N LYS A 515 -1.55 -18.56 -11.83
CA LYS A 515 -1.72 -20.00 -11.99
C LYS A 515 -2.09 -20.73 -10.69
N ALA A 516 -2.34 -19.97 -9.61
CA ALA A 516 -2.69 -20.55 -8.32
C ALA A 516 -4.01 -21.34 -8.38
N PRO A 517 -4.11 -22.48 -7.69
CA PRO A 517 -5.34 -23.27 -7.65
C PRO A 517 -6.44 -22.56 -6.86
N GLN A 518 -7.69 -22.97 -7.07
CA GLN A 518 -8.89 -22.34 -6.50
C GLN A 518 -8.85 -22.23 -4.97
N GLU A 519 -8.19 -23.16 -4.28
CA GLU A 519 -8.04 -23.16 -2.82
C GLU A 519 -7.21 -21.98 -2.30
N CYS A 520 -6.40 -21.34 -3.15
CA CYS A 520 -5.63 -20.14 -2.80
C CYS A 520 -6.45 -18.87 -2.86
N TYR A 521 -7.63 -18.86 -3.50
CA TYR A 521 -8.44 -17.66 -3.63
C TYR A 521 -9.16 -17.33 -2.33
N ILE A 522 -9.36 -16.02 -2.10
CA ILE A 522 -10.22 -15.54 -1.01
C ILE A 522 -11.66 -15.95 -1.35
N PRO A 523 -12.40 -16.62 -0.44
CA PRO A 523 -13.78 -16.96 -0.67
C PRO A 523 -14.60 -15.71 -1.02
N GLN A 524 -15.20 -15.70 -2.21
CA GLN A 524 -16.16 -14.66 -2.57
C GLN A 524 -17.43 -14.88 -1.77
N LYS A 525 -17.97 -13.81 -1.16
CA LYS A 525 -19.23 -13.82 -0.41
C LYS A 525 -20.42 -13.97 -1.33
#